data_4366a4721b8af6033ab93c0add87f632
#
_entry.id   4366a4721b8af6033ab93c0add87f632
#
_cell.length_a   1.000
_cell.length_b   1.000
_cell.length_c   1.000
_cell.angle_alpha   90.00
_cell.angle_beta   90.00
_cell.angle_gamma   90.00
#
_symmetry.space_group_name_H-M   'P 1'
#
loop_
_entity.id
_entity.type
_entity.pdbx_description
1 polymer ?
#
loop_
_entity_poly.entity_id
_entity_poly.type
_entity_poly.pdbx_seq_one_letter_code
_entity_poly.pdbx_strand_id
1 'polypeptide(L)'
;MLARGGAPEALAGPAAAALGEDAAEQLTENPWRLLSVPAVLPAQADGFARALLGPEAGPGDERRTTAVVGWLLARAGLKGHTALEAPVLEKALAQYGVPDPAEALEQAVAEGSVLVFHEPLGPPVDEGSEDAEQPVRVLVGLEGAAMAEESLADGLARLAAGTFDDAAQWERAAGAAPSPSAAELIRAVAGHGLVTHTGGEAARAEPFALAAAARELGLRVCLAGHAPGGPDAVTVAELLSGAEGPGRDADGQFALDLLVVLDAPQLDVETAAALVESVPDGARLVLSGDPGVLGSAGAGRVFADVLAARTCPQLVSRTPDPGPLGELVSGVGIGELTQVEAPGKEVVIVPVQDAGEAVHRTVQLVAESVPRAFGIPADGVQVITPGHGGAAGTRALNAALKERLNPGPGRFGGFDPGDRVVHVPSAGRALPARVVSADAEGLHLDRAGARIVVPKELVESRVRHGWAVTAHQAVGARWPAVVVVLPGDAAQALSRDWVYTAFGRAERHLSVVHGVDQALPRAVADVPAKPRTTRLTGLLTALATAGAQPE
;
A
#
# COMPACT_ATOMS: atom_id res chain seq x y z
N MET A 1 -23.23 -17.93 21.92
CA MET A 1 -22.19 -18.90 21.60
C MET A 1 -20.81 -18.46 22.04
N LEU A 2 -20.32 -17.29 21.61
CA LEU A 2 -19.00 -16.76 21.99
C LEU A 2 -18.76 -16.76 23.51
N ALA A 3 -19.70 -16.24 24.30
CA ALA A 3 -19.60 -16.24 25.76
C ALA A 3 -19.48 -17.65 26.38
N ARG A 4 -20.15 -18.68 25.81
CA ARG A 4 -20.03 -20.08 26.26
C ARG A 4 -18.63 -20.65 26.03
N GLY A 5 -17.97 -20.22 24.96
CA GLY A 5 -16.59 -20.59 24.63
C GLY A 5 -15.53 -19.70 25.28
N GLY A 6 -15.93 -18.73 26.13
CA GLY A 6 -15.01 -17.79 26.78
C GLY A 6 -14.43 -16.73 25.85
N ALA A 7 -15.00 -16.55 24.67
CA ALA A 7 -14.62 -15.50 23.74
C ALA A 7 -15.40 -14.20 24.03
N PRO A 8 -14.79 -13.00 23.87
CA PRO A 8 -15.47 -11.73 24.09
C PRO A 8 -16.70 -11.57 23.18
N GLU A 9 -17.81 -11.08 23.73
CA GLU A 9 -19.04 -10.81 22.95
C GLU A 9 -18.81 -9.74 21.88
N ALA A 10 -17.84 -8.85 22.06
CA ALA A 10 -17.44 -7.85 21.07
C ALA A 10 -16.96 -8.47 19.73
N LEU A 11 -16.60 -9.75 19.70
CA LEU A 11 -16.26 -10.47 18.46
C LEU A 11 -17.49 -10.87 17.63
N ALA A 12 -18.73 -10.71 18.12
CA ALA A 12 -19.93 -11.15 17.40
C ALA A 12 -20.11 -10.46 16.05
N GLY A 13 -19.98 -9.14 16.00
CA GLY A 13 -20.02 -8.38 14.75
C GLY A 13 -18.90 -8.76 13.77
N PRO A 14 -17.62 -8.73 14.18
CA PRO A 14 -16.51 -9.21 13.36
C PRO A 14 -16.64 -10.67 12.89
N ALA A 15 -17.15 -11.56 13.73
CA ALA A 15 -17.37 -12.97 13.35
C ALA A 15 -18.48 -13.09 12.28
N ALA A 16 -19.59 -12.38 12.44
CA ALA A 16 -20.64 -12.35 11.43
C ALA A 16 -20.15 -11.72 10.11
N ALA A 17 -19.30 -10.71 10.18
CA ALA A 17 -18.70 -10.10 8.98
C ALA A 17 -17.74 -11.06 8.25
N ALA A 18 -16.97 -11.88 8.99
CA ALA A 18 -16.00 -12.81 8.41
C ALA A 18 -16.61 -14.14 7.94
N LEU A 19 -17.64 -14.65 8.64
CA LEU A 19 -18.20 -15.98 8.43
C LEU A 19 -19.62 -15.96 7.85
N GLY A 20 -20.24 -14.79 7.72
CA GLY A 20 -21.61 -14.65 7.22
C GLY A 20 -22.69 -14.90 8.28
N GLU A 21 -23.93 -15.07 7.82
CA GLU A 21 -25.12 -15.23 8.67
C GLU A 21 -25.07 -16.53 9.50
N ASP A 22 -24.46 -17.59 8.96
CA ASP A 22 -24.33 -18.91 9.59
C ASP A 22 -23.10 -19.02 10.52
N ALA A 23 -22.48 -17.88 10.89
CA ALA A 23 -21.28 -17.84 11.73
C ALA A 23 -21.39 -18.67 13.02
N ALA A 24 -22.58 -18.69 13.67
CA ALA A 24 -22.81 -19.44 14.89
C ALA A 24 -22.78 -20.96 14.67
N GLU A 25 -23.34 -21.45 13.56
CA GLU A 25 -23.34 -22.85 13.17
C GLU A 25 -21.91 -23.28 12.79
N GLN A 26 -21.26 -22.52 11.92
CA GLN A 26 -19.87 -22.77 11.51
C GLN A 26 -18.90 -22.85 12.69
N LEU A 27 -19.03 -21.95 13.68
CA LEU A 27 -18.22 -21.96 14.89
C LEU A 27 -18.58 -23.10 15.86
N THR A 28 -19.79 -23.70 15.76
CA THR A 28 -20.17 -24.87 16.52
C THR A 28 -19.52 -26.14 15.95
N GLU A 29 -19.49 -26.25 14.63
CA GLU A 29 -18.89 -27.39 13.91
C GLU A 29 -17.35 -27.32 13.97
N ASN A 30 -16.81 -26.14 13.70
CA ASN A 30 -15.37 -25.88 13.70
C ASN A 30 -15.05 -24.58 14.48
N PRO A 31 -14.75 -24.68 15.79
CA PRO A 31 -14.43 -23.50 16.61
C PRO A 31 -13.20 -22.73 16.15
N TRP A 32 -12.24 -23.37 15.47
CA TRP A 32 -11.05 -22.70 14.97
C TRP A 32 -11.31 -21.78 13.76
N ARG A 33 -12.51 -21.83 13.15
CA ARG A 33 -12.94 -20.79 12.20
C ARG A 33 -12.97 -19.39 12.82
N LEU A 34 -12.90 -19.29 14.15
CA LEU A 34 -12.68 -18.01 14.84
C LEU A 34 -11.37 -17.32 14.42
N LEU A 35 -10.39 -18.05 13.87
CA LEU A 35 -9.17 -17.50 13.30
C LEU A 35 -9.38 -16.66 12.03
N SER A 36 -10.53 -16.77 11.38
CA SER A 36 -10.91 -15.89 10.26
C SER A 36 -11.26 -14.48 10.75
N VAL A 37 -11.48 -14.30 12.05
CA VAL A 37 -11.77 -12.97 12.62
C VAL A 37 -10.45 -12.21 12.83
N PRO A 38 -10.31 -10.99 12.28
CA PRO A 38 -9.12 -10.18 12.47
C PRO A 38 -8.73 -10.02 13.95
N ALA A 39 -7.43 -10.07 14.23
CA ALA A 39 -6.80 -9.98 15.54
C ALA A 39 -7.01 -11.19 16.50
N VAL A 40 -7.75 -12.21 16.13
CA VAL A 40 -7.79 -13.46 16.92
C VAL A 40 -6.49 -14.24 16.71
N LEU A 41 -5.90 -14.70 17.82
CA LEU A 41 -4.66 -15.49 17.82
C LEU A 41 -4.97 -16.98 18.01
N PRO A 42 -4.11 -17.90 17.52
CA PRO A 42 -4.28 -19.33 17.67
C PRO A 42 -4.54 -19.79 19.10
N ALA A 43 -3.81 -19.22 20.09
CA ALA A 43 -4.03 -19.56 21.51
C ALA A 43 -5.44 -19.19 22.02
N GLN A 44 -6.04 -18.12 21.49
CA GLN A 44 -7.42 -17.72 21.83
C GLN A 44 -8.44 -18.67 21.21
N ALA A 45 -8.25 -19.03 19.93
CA ALA A 45 -9.07 -20.01 19.24
C ALA A 45 -8.95 -21.42 19.88
N ASP A 46 -7.77 -21.81 20.32
CA ASP A 46 -7.54 -23.06 21.07
C ASP A 46 -8.27 -23.07 22.42
N GLY A 47 -8.29 -21.93 23.14
CA GLY A 47 -9.07 -21.77 24.37
C GLY A 47 -10.58 -21.91 24.12
N PHE A 48 -11.06 -21.24 23.06
CA PHE A 48 -12.45 -21.30 22.63
C PHE A 48 -12.87 -22.73 22.21
N ALA A 49 -12.04 -23.40 21.43
CA ALA A 49 -12.31 -24.78 21.00
C ALA A 49 -12.35 -25.77 22.18
N ARG A 50 -11.42 -25.67 23.14
CA ARG A 50 -11.43 -26.50 24.35
C ARG A 50 -12.66 -26.30 25.21
N ALA A 51 -13.16 -25.08 25.30
CA ALA A 51 -14.38 -24.79 26.06
C ALA A 51 -15.64 -25.38 25.41
N LEU A 52 -15.67 -25.55 24.10
CA LEU A 52 -16.82 -26.09 23.35
C LEU A 52 -16.72 -27.61 23.13
N LEU A 53 -15.55 -28.12 22.78
CA LEU A 53 -15.32 -29.51 22.37
C LEU A 53 -14.74 -30.37 23.50
N GLY A 54 -14.25 -29.76 24.58
CA GLY A 54 -13.63 -30.47 25.69
C GLY A 54 -12.13 -30.73 25.50
N PRO A 55 -11.54 -31.61 26.34
CA PRO A 55 -10.10 -31.83 26.38
C PRO A 55 -9.50 -32.52 25.14
N GLU A 56 -10.34 -33.07 24.27
CA GLU A 56 -9.89 -33.71 23.02
C GLU A 56 -9.50 -32.70 21.95
N ALA A 57 -9.89 -31.40 22.11
CA ALA A 57 -9.47 -30.32 21.24
C ALA A 57 -7.96 -30.04 21.40
N GLY A 58 -7.15 -30.75 20.63
CA GLY A 58 -5.68 -30.74 20.72
C GLY A 58 -4.97 -30.08 19.55
N PRO A 59 -3.64 -29.96 19.64
CA PRO A 59 -2.81 -29.36 18.59
C PRO A 59 -2.85 -30.06 17.24
N GLY A 60 -3.15 -31.36 17.22
CA GLY A 60 -3.26 -32.20 16.03
C GLY A 60 -4.68 -32.37 15.51
N ASP A 61 -5.68 -31.62 16.02
CA ASP A 61 -7.02 -31.65 15.43
C ASP A 61 -6.96 -31.06 14.01
N GLU A 62 -7.44 -31.83 13.03
CA GLU A 62 -7.37 -31.47 11.60
C GLU A 62 -8.01 -30.10 11.32
N ARG A 63 -9.12 -29.79 11.98
CA ARG A 63 -9.80 -28.50 11.86
C ARG A 63 -8.92 -27.34 12.34
N ARG A 64 -8.11 -27.59 13.39
CA ARG A 64 -7.15 -26.63 13.92
C ARG A 64 -6.00 -26.41 12.94
N THR A 65 -5.40 -27.48 12.46
CA THR A 65 -4.23 -27.42 11.59
C THR A 65 -4.55 -26.69 10.30
N THR A 66 -5.67 -27.02 9.64
CA THR A 66 -6.16 -26.31 8.45
C THR A 66 -6.46 -24.82 8.73
N ALA A 67 -7.12 -24.51 9.86
CA ALA A 67 -7.41 -23.12 10.21
C ALA A 67 -6.14 -22.29 10.48
N VAL A 68 -5.10 -22.90 11.06
CA VAL A 68 -3.80 -22.24 11.29
C VAL A 68 -3.07 -22.00 9.97
N VAL A 69 -3.15 -22.91 8.98
CA VAL A 69 -2.61 -22.69 7.63
C VAL A 69 -3.22 -21.42 7.02
N GLY A 70 -4.54 -21.33 6.96
CA GLY A 70 -5.25 -20.15 6.42
C GLY A 70 -4.93 -18.86 7.17
N TRP A 71 -4.86 -18.93 8.52
CA TRP A 71 -4.50 -17.79 9.37
C TRP A 71 -3.09 -17.28 9.11
N LEU A 72 -2.10 -18.16 8.92
CA LEU A 72 -0.73 -17.78 8.60
C LEU A 72 -0.64 -17.09 7.24
N LEU A 73 -1.34 -17.60 6.23
CA LEU A 73 -1.41 -16.98 4.91
C LEU A 73 -2.12 -15.61 4.95
N ALA A 74 -3.22 -15.49 5.68
CA ALA A 74 -3.88 -14.20 5.88
C ALA A 74 -2.95 -13.18 6.57
N ARG A 75 -2.20 -13.61 7.58
CA ARG A 75 -1.17 -12.75 8.22
C ARG A 75 -0.01 -12.40 7.28
N ALA A 76 0.38 -13.31 6.39
CA ALA A 76 1.36 -13.01 5.35
C ALA A 76 0.83 -11.95 4.37
N GLY A 77 -0.47 -12.01 4.02
CA GLY A 77 -1.16 -10.98 3.24
C GLY A 77 -1.05 -9.58 3.85
N LEU A 78 -1.20 -9.46 5.18
CA LEU A 78 -0.98 -8.19 5.91
C LEU A 78 0.48 -7.69 5.84
N LYS A 79 1.43 -8.54 5.47
CA LYS A 79 2.84 -8.17 5.23
C LYS A 79 3.14 -7.97 3.75
N GLY A 80 2.13 -8.08 2.89
CA GLY A 80 2.21 -7.87 1.46
C GLY A 80 2.46 -9.12 0.62
N HIS A 81 2.51 -10.32 1.20
CA HIS A 81 2.64 -11.56 0.42
C HIS A 81 1.28 -11.95 -0.19
N THR A 82 1.27 -12.49 -1.41
CA THR A 82 0.10 -13.15 -2.02
C THR A 82 0.16 -14.66 -1.84
N ALA A 83 1.37 -15.20 -1.68
CA ALA A 83 1.64 -16.59 -1.40
C ALA A 83 2.88 -16.72 -0.50
N LEU A 84 3.09 -17.90 0.09
CA LEU A 84 4.31 -18.26 0.81
C LEU A 84 4.93 -19.51 0.18
N GLU A 85 6.25 -19.64 0.26
CA GLU A 85 6.92 -20.89 -0.07
C GLU A 85 6.54 -21.99 0.93
N ALA A 86 6.24 -23.19 0.45
CA ALA A 86 5.83 -24.30 1.30
C ALA A 86 6.77 -24.54 2.50
N PRO A 87 8.11 -24.58 2.35
CA PRO A 87 9.01 -24.76 3.49
C PRO A 87 8.95 -23.62 4.52
N VAL A 88 8.66 -22.39 4.08
CA VAL A 88 8.50 -21.23 4.99
C VAL A 88 7.21 -21.37 5.79
N LEU A 89 6.13 -21.81 5.15
CA LEU A 89 4.84 -22.04 5.79
C LEU A 89 4.90 -23.21 6.77
N GLU A 90 5.52 -24.33 6.40
CA GLU A 90 5.73 -25.50 7.28
C GLU A 90 6.53 -25.11 8.54
N LYS A 91 7.61 -24.36 8.38
CA LYS A 91 8.38 -23.85 9.51
C LYS A 91 7.54 -22.95 10.43
N ALA A 92 6.66 -22.12 9.87
CA ALA A 92 5.76 -21.28 10.65
C ALA A 92 4.71 -22.13 11.39
N LEU A 93 4.12 -23.15 10.73
CA LEU A 93 3.17 -24.08 11.34
C LEU A 93 3.77 -24.80 12.55
N ALA A 94 5.01 -25.27 12.44
CA ALA A 94 5.73 -25.89 13.56
C ALA A 94 5.86 -24.94 14.77
N GLN A 95 6.10 -23.64 14.54
CA GLN A 95 6.16 -22.64 15.60
C GLN A 95 4.83 -22.43 16.34
N TYR A 96 3.69 -22.70 15.67
CA TYR A 96 2.36 -22.68 16.26
C TYR A 96 1.89 -24.05 16.79
N GLY A 97 2.83 -24.99 16.93
CA GLY A 97 2.58 -26.29 17.56
C GLY A 97 1.78 -27.25 16.71
N VAL A 98 1.81 -27.13 15.39
CA VAL A 98 1.26 -28.13 14.47
C VAL A 98 2.22 -29.32 14.47
N PRO A 99 1.76 -30.55 14.82
CA PRO A 99 2.66 -31.70 14.99
C PRO A 99 3.31 -32.16 13.68
N ASP A 100 2.53 -32.21 12.61
CA ASP A 100 2.99 -32.54 11.26
C ASP A 100 2.59 -31.41 10.29
N PRO A 101 3.51 -30.45 10.02
CA PRO A 101 3.23 -29.34 9.13
C PRO A 101 2.98 -29.75 7.67
N ALA A 102 3.66 -30.81 7.17
CA ALA A 102 3.50 -31.26 5.80
C ALA A 102 2.12 -31.90 5.60
N GLU A 103 1.69 -32.80 6.51
CA GLU A 103 0.35 -33.40 6.50
C GLU A 103 -0.73 -32.33 6.62
N ALA A 104 -0.55 -31.33 7.50
CA ALA A 104 -1.49 -30.23 7.65
C ALA A 104 -1.66 -29.40 6.36
N LEU A 105 -0.57 -29.23 5.60
CA LEU A 105 -0.61 -28.55 4.33
C LEU A 105 -1.32 -29.38 3.25
N GLU A 106 -0.97 -30.66 3.14
CA GLU A 106 -1.64 -31.61 2.21
C GLU A 106 -3.14 -31.66 2.46
N GLN A 107 -3.55 -31.69 3.72
CA GLN A 107 -4.96 -31.68 4.10
C GLN A 107 -5.65 -30.37 3.73
N ALA A 108 -5.03 -29.20 4.02
CA ALA A 108 -5.60 -27.91 3.66
C ALA A 108 -5.79 -27.77 2.14
N VAL A 109 -4.89 -28.36 1.34
CA VAL A 109 -5.02 -28.45 -0.12
C VAL A 109 -6.17 -29.38 -0.52
N ALA A 110 -6.26 -30.57 0.08
CA ALA A 110 -7.32 -31.54 -0.20
C ALA A 110 -8.72 -31.00 0.14
N GLU A 111 -8.84 -30.17 1.19
CA GLU A 111 -10.07 -29.48 1.56
C GLU A 111 -10.36 -28.24 0.67
N GLY A 112 -9.46 -27.86 -0.23
CA GLY A 112 -9.60 -26.66 -1.05
C GLY A 112 -9.47 -25.33 -0.26
N SER A 113 -8.94 -25.39 0.96
CA SER A 113 -8.75 -24.20 1.80
C SER A 113 -7.61 -23.31 1.32
N VAL A 114 -6.67 -23.89 0.58
CA VAL A 114 -5.51 -23.20 -0.01
C VAL A 114 -5.20 -23.78 -1.39
N LEU A 115 -4.48 -23.00 -2.21
CA LEU A 115 -4.02 -23.40 -3.54
C LEU A 115 -2.50 -23.55 -3.54
N VAL A 116 -2.01 -24.54 -4.32
CA VAL A 116 -0.58 -24.81 -4.50
C VAL A 116 -0.18 -24.50 -5.94
N PHE A 117 0.93 -23.84 -6.10
CA PHE A 117 1.48 -23.44 -7.40
C PHE A 117 2.92 -23.91 -7.51
N HIS A 118 3.26 -24.44 -8.68
CA HIS A 118 4.59 -24.92 -9.00
C HIS A 118 5.23 -23.94 -9.99
N GLU A 119 6.17 -23.14 -9.54
CA GLU A 119 6.89 -22.19 -10.36
C GLU A 119 8.28 -22.74 -10.71
N PRO A 120 8.60 -22.95 -12.01
CA PRO A 120 9.92 -23.37 -12.42
C PRO A 120 10.96 -22.30 -12.10
N LEU A 121 12.11 -22.71 -11.58
CA LEU A 121 13.24 -21.83 -11.28
C LEU A 121 14.27 -21.92 -12.43
N GLY A 122 14.50 -20.80 -13.09
CA GLY A 122 15.46 -20.69 -14.20
C GLY A 122 14.85 -20.92 -15.59
N PRO A 123 15.68 -20.86 -16.64
CA PRO A 123 15.23 -21.07 -18.01
C PRO A 123 14.76 -22.51 -18.22
N PRO A 124 13.87 -22.76 -19.20
CA PRO A 124 13.47 -24.11 -19.57
C PRO A 124 14.68 -25.00 -19.82
N VAL A 125 14.67 -26.21 -19.29
CA VAL A 125 15.72 -27.21 -19.58
C VAL A 125 15.49 -27.72 -20.98
N ASP A 126 16.56 -27.79 -21.80
CA ASP A 126 16.50 -28.33 -23.17
C ASP A 126 15.94 -29.77 -23.14
N GLU A 127 14.94 -30.05 -23.98
CA GLU A 127 14.25 -31.35 -24.08
C GLU A 127 15.19 -32.53 -24.40
N GLY A 128 16.49 -32.27 -24.63
CA GLY A 128 17.50 -33.27 -24.92
C GLY A 128 18.28 -33.83 -23.73
N SER A 129 18.07 -33.33 -22.51
CA SER A 129 18.76 -33.84 -21.31
C SER A 129 17.80 -34.69 -20.47
N GLU A 130 17.86 -36.00 -20.66
CA GLU A 130 16.97 -36.99 -20.01
C GLU A 130 17.02 -37.00 -18.44
N ASP A 131 17.95 -36.27 -17.80
CA ASP A 131 18.17 -36.32 -16.36
C ASP A 131 18.12 -34.96 -15.61
N ALA A 132 17.79 -33.85 -16.28
CA ALA A 132 17.77 -32.56 -15.62
C ALA A 132 16.34 -32.16 -15.20
N GLU A 133 15.95 -32.53 -13.99
CA GLU A 133 14.74 -31.98 -13.37
C GLU A 133 14.92 -30.47 -13.14
N GLN A 134 14.05 -29.66 -13.74
CA GLN A 134 14.04 -28.22 -13.48
C GLN A 134 13.63 -27.99 -12.02
N PRO A 135 14.44 -27.28 -11.21
CA PRO A 135 14.06 -26.99 -9.84
C PRO A 135 12.77 -26.16 -9.82
N VAL A 136 11.85 -26.55 -8.95
CA VAL A 136 10.53 -25.94 -8.84
C VAL A 136 10.38 -25.29 -7.47
N ARG A 137 9.91 -24.07 -7.44
CA ARG A 137 9.46 -23.40 -6.22
C ARG A 137 7.98 -23.73 -5.99
N VAL A 138 7.65 -24.28 -4.82
CA VAL A 138 6.27 -24.58 -4.44
C VAL A 138 5.72 -23.44 -3.61
N LEU A 139 4.69 -22.77 -4.11
CA LEU A 139 4.00 -21.68 -3.44
C LEU A 139 2.63 -22.11 -2.98
N VAL A 140 2.22 -21.59 -1.83
CA VAL A 140 0.89 -21.82 -1.23
C VAL A 140 0.22 -20.47 -1.01
N GLY A 141 -0.99 -20.30 -1.49
CA GLY A 141 -1.76 -19.06 -1.40
C GLY A 141 -3.23 -19.27 -1.07
N LEU A 142 -3.88 -18.20 -0.65
CA LEU A 142 -5.34 -18.16 -0.50
C LEU A 142 -5.98 -17.92 -1.87
N GLU A 143 -7.15 -18.53 -2.10
CA GLU A 143 -7.89 -18.45 -3.36
C GLU A 143 -8.10 -17.01 -3.84
N GLY A 144 -8.55 -16.09 -2.97
CA GLY A 144 -8.82 -14.71 -3.36
C GLY A 144 -7.60 -13.98 -3.91
N ALA A 145 -6.43 -14.12 -3.25
CA ALA A 145 -5.18 -13.52 -3.73
C ALA A 145 -4.70 -14.17 -5.04
N ALA A 146 -4.86 -15.48 -5.17
CA ALA A 146 -4.46 -16.22 -6.36
C ALA A 146 -5.30 -15.82 -7.58
N MET A 147 -6.62 -15.77 -7.44
CA MET A 147 -7.54 -15.33 -8.50
C MET A 147 -7.28 -13.87 -8.90
N ALA A 148 -7.02 -13.00 -7.93
CA ALA A 148 -6.70 -11.60 -8.22
C ALA A 148 -5.39 -11.47 -9.02
N GLU A 149 -4.34 -12.27 -8.72
CA GLU A 149 -3.10 -12.26 -9.50
C GLU A 149 -3.31 -12.80 -10.92
N GLU A 150 -4.11 -13.84 -11.09
CA GLU A 150 -4.42 -14.44 -12.40
C GLU A 150 -5.24 -13.47 -13.27
N SER A 151 -6.35 -12.94 -12.73
CA SER A 151 -7.16 -11.95 -13.43
C SER A 151 -6.37 -10.70 -13.80
N LEU A 152 -5.51 -10.22 -12.89
CA LEU A 152 -4.63 -9.08 -13.15
C LEU A 152 -3.64 -9.40 -14.27
N ALA A 153 -3.01 -10.57 -14.27
CA ALA A 153 -2.04 -10.98 -15.29
C ALA A 153 -2.70 -11.06 -16.67
N ASP A 154 -3.86 -11.70 -16.77
CA ASP A 154 -4.64 -11.80 -18.01
C ASP A 154 -5.06 -10.43 -18.54
N GLY A 155 -5.56 -9.56 -17.65
CA GLY A 155 -5.97 -8.20 -18.01
C GLY A 155 -4.80 -7.33 -18.48
N LEU A 156 -3.63 -7.41 -17.82
CA LEU A 156 -2.42 -6.70 -18.25
C LEU A 156 -1.89 -7.24 -19.58
N ALA A 157 -1.90 -8.56 -19.80
CA ALA A 157 -1.51 -9.17 -21.06
C ALA A 157 -2.45 -8.75 -22.21
N ARG A 158 -3.77 -8.73 -21.96
CA ARG A 158 -4.78 -8.22 -22.91
C ARG A 158 -4.49 -6.78 -23.32
N LEU A 159 -4.22 -5.89 -22.36
CA LEU A 159 -3.87 -4.51 -22.67
C LEU A 159 -2.54 -4.39 -23.42
N ALA A 160 -1.52 -5.15 -23.03
CA ALA A 160 -0.21 -5.15 -23.70
C ALA A 160 -0.29 -5.60 -25.16
N ALA A 161 -1.20 -6.49 -25.51
CA ALA A 161 -1.44 -6.97 -26.87
C ALA A 161 -2.19 -5.95 -27.76
N GLY A 162 -2.71 -4.85 -27.18
CA GLY A 162 -3.43 -3.81 -27.93
C GLY A 162 -2.56 -3.16 -29.01
N THR A 163 -3.12 -2.99 -30.20
CA THR A 163 -2.48 -2.34 -31.34
C THR A 163 -3.17 -1.01 -31.68
N PHE A 164 -2.40 0.01 -32.07
CA PHE A 164 -2.89 1.36 -32.32
C PHE A 164 -2.28 1.96 -33.59
N ASP A 165 -3.09 2.58 -34.44
CA ASP A 165 -2.68 3.09 -35.75
C ASP A 165 -2.62 4.64 -35.80
N ASP A 166 -2.63 5.33 -34.67
CA ASP A 166 -2.73 6.80 -34.57
C ASP A 166 -1.39 7.51 -34.28
N ALA A 167 -0.25 6.81 -34.47
CA ALA A 167 1.10 7.26 -34.12
C ALA A 167 1.49 8.65 -34.66
N ALA A 168 1.03 9.03 -35.89
CA ALA A 168 1.38 10.30 -36.51
C ALA A 168 0.80 11.53 -35.77
N GLN A 169 -0.31 11.39 -35.09
CA GLN A 169 -0.92 12.47 -34.28
C GLN A 169 -0.15 12.66 -32.97
N TRP A 170 0.24 11.55 -32.37
CA TRP A 170 1.02 11.53 -31.15
C TRP A 170 2.44 12.09 -31.33
N GLU A 171 3.07 11.88 -32.49
CA GLU A 171 4.42 12.42 -32.76
C GLU A 171 4.42 13.97 -32.74
N ARG A 172 3.36 14.62 -33.23
CA ARG A 172 3.21 16.09 -33.12
C ARG A 172 3.04 16.54 -31.66
N ALA A 173 2.25 15.79 -30.88
CA ALA A 173 2.07 16.05 -29.46
C ALA A 173 3.37 15.83 -28.68
N ALA A 174 4.13 14.79 -28.97
CA ALA A 174 5.44 14.53 -28.40
C ALA A 174 6.45 15.65 -28.73
N GLY A 175 6.40 16.21 -29.94
CA GLY A 175 7.24 17.36 -30.33
C GLY A 175 6.95 18.65 -29.56
N ALA A 176 5.75 18.78 -28.97
CA ALA A 176 5.34 19.90 -28.13
C ALA A 176 5.52 19.63 -26.61
N ALA A 177 5.99 18.45 -26.24
CA ALA A 177 6.12 18.05 -24.83
C ALA A 177 7.12 18.94 -24.04
N PRO A 178 6.88 19.18 -22.75
CA PRO A 178 7.70 20.10 -21.93
C PRO A 178 9.09 19.55 -21.59
N SER A 179 9.31 18.24 -21.74
CA SER A 179 10.61 17.60 -21.49
C SER A 179 10.84 16.43 -22.44
N PRO A 180 12.11 16.03 -22.66
CA PRO A 180 12.43 14.83 -23.46
C PRO A 180 11.80 13.56 -22.90
N SER A 181 11.75 13.38 -21.57
CA SER A 181 11.14 12.22 -20.94
C SER A 181 9.62 12.20 -21.14
N ALA A 182 8.94 13.36 -21.08
CA ALA A 182 7.53 13.48 -21.42
C ALA A 182 7.27 13.12 -22.90
N ALA A 183 8.13 13.57 -23.81
CA ALA A 183 8.04 13.24 -25.23
C ALA A 183 8.19 11.72 -25.47
N GLU A 184 9.13 11.07 -24.80
CA GLU A 184 9.32 9.61 -24.87
C GLU A 184 8.10 8.85 -24.35
N LEU A 185 7.53 9.30 -23.22
CA LEU A 185 6.31 8.72 -22.66
C LEU A 185 5.13 8.83 -23.64
N ILE A 186 4.93 10.01 -24.23
CA ILE A 186 3.87 10.25 -25.22
C ILE A 186 4.03 9.32 -26.44
N ARG A 187 5.27 9.16 -26.96
CA ARG A 187 5.55 8.22 -28.08
C ARG A 187 5.29 6.76 -27.72
N ALA A 188 5.69 6.36 -26.52
CA ALA A 188 5.46 4.98 -26.07
C ALA A 188 3.97 4.65 -25.99
N VAL A 189 3.17 5.56 -25.44
CA VAL A 189 1.71 5.38 -25.31
C VAL A 189 1.00 5.40 -26.68
N ALA A 190 1.57 6.08 -27.68
CA ALA A 190 1.03 6.05 -29.03
C ALA A 190 0.92 4.64 -29.62
N GLY A 191 1.90 3.78 -29.37
CA GLY A 191 1.97 2.45 -29.98
C GLY A 191 1.64 1.29 -29.06
N HIS A 192 1.37 1.54 -27.77
CA HIS A 192 1.22 0.45 -26.79
C HIS A 192 0.02 0.67 -25.87
N GLY A 193 -0.69 -0.40 -25.58
CA GLY A 193 -1.83 -0.38 -24.67
C GLY A 193 -1.47 -0.45 -23.18
N LEU A 194 -0.27 -0.92 -22.87
CA LEU A 194 0.29 -0.91 -21.51
C LEU A 194 1.70 -0.32 -21.54
N VAL A 195 1.94 0.69 -20.70
CA VAL A 195 3.24 1.35 -20.55
C VAL A 195 3.53 1.57 -19.07
N THR A 196 4.74 1.33 -18.62
CA THR A 196 5.20 1.74 -17.29
C THR A 196 6.09 2.97 -17.37
N HIS A 197 5.94 3.86 -16.40
CA HIS A 197 6.74 5.06 -16.25
C HIS A 197 7.27 5.15 -14.81
N THR A 198 8.57 5.35 -14.67
CA THR A 198 9.23 5.47 -13.36
C THR A 198 9.97 6.79 -13.22
N GLY A 199 9.87 7.39 -12.03
CA GLY A 199 10.61 8.61 -11.70
C GLY A 199 10.22 9.16 -10.34
N GLY A 200 11.01 10.09 -9.83
CA GLY A 200 10.77 10.79 -8.58
C GLY A 200 9.62 11.81 -8.66
N GLU A 201 9.56 12.70 -7.67
CA GLU A 201 8.44 13.64 -7.54
C GLU A 201 8.37 14.66 -8.70
N ALA A 202 9.52 15.12 -9.21
CA ALA A 202 9.55 16.02 -10.36
C ALA A 202 9.06 15.35 -11.65
N ALA A 203 9.27 14.05 -11.79
CA ALA A 203 8.82 13.27 -12.94
C ALA A 203 7.29 13.12 -13.00
N ARG A 204 6.57 13.37 -11.92
CA ARG A 204 5.08 13.37 -11.92
C ARG A 204 4.47 14.36 -12.92
N ALA A 205 5.22 15.39 -13.33
CA ALA A 205 4.77 16.31 -14.38
C ALA A 205 4.61 15.64 -15.75
N GLU A 206 5.33 14.54 -16.03
CA GLU A 206 5.34 13.85 -17.32
C GLU A 206 4.02 13.13 -17.62
N PRO A 207 3.42 12.31 -16.72
CA PRO A 207 2.10 11.75 -16.93
C PRO A 207 0.99 12.81 -17.01
N PHE A 208 1.11 13.97 -16.34
CA PHE A 208 0.18 15.08 -16.56
C PHE A 208 0.31 15.69 -17.96
N ALA A 209 1.54 15.85 -18.46
CA ALA A 209 1.79 16.31 -19.83
C ALA A 209 1.23 15.31 -20.87
N LEU A 210 1.40 14.00 -20.64
CA LEU A 210 0.76 12.96 -21.46
C LEU A 210 -0.76 13.10 -21.47
N ALA A 211 -1.38 13.27 -20.29
CA ALA A 211 -2.84 13.40 -20.19
C ALA A 211 -3.35 14.65 -20.91
N ALA A 212 -2.64 15.78 -20.83
CA ALA A 212 -2.96 16.99 -21.56
C ALA A 212 -2.88 16.77 -23.08
N ALA A 213 -1.78 16.18 -23.56
CA ALA A 213 -1.59 15.84 -24.97
C ALA A 213 -2.69 14.91 -25.51
N ALA A 214 -3.05 13.88 -24.75
CA ALA A 214 -4.11 12.94 -25.13
C ALA A 214 -5.49 13.61 -25.21
N ARG A 215 -5.80 14.52 -24.29
CA ARG A 215 -7.04 15.31 -24.33
C ARG A 215 -7.11 16.24 -25.55
N GLU A 216 -5.98 16.87 -25.93
CA GLU A 216 -5.88 17.68 -27.16
C GLU A 216 -6.10 16.84 -28.43
N LEU A 217 -5.77 15.56 -28.40
CA LEU A 217 -6.07 14.60 -29.45
C LEU A 217 -7.53 14.11 -29.44
N GLY A 218 -8.34 14.57 -28.49
CA GLY A 218 -9.76 14.22 -28.36
C GLY A 218 -10.05 12.94 -27.58
N LEU A 219 -9.06 12.38 -26.89
CA LEU A 219 -9.25 11.16 -26.08
C LEU A 219 -9.87 11.47 -24.72
N ARG A 220 -10.69 10.54 -24.23
CA ARG A 220 -11.23 10.55 -22.87
C ARG A 220 -10.17 10.04 -21.91
N VAL A 221 -9.63 10.93 -21.09
CA VAL A 221 -8.49 10.63 -20.21
C VAL A 221 -8.91 10.72 -18.75
N CYS A 222 -8.58 9.70 -17.97
CA CYS A 222 -8.67 9.70 -16.52
C CYS A 222 -7.28 9.58 -15.90
N LEU A 223 -6.98 10.49 -14.96
CA LEU A 223 -5.81 10.40 -14.07
C LEU A 223 -6.31 9.87 -12.72
N ALA A 224 -5.69 8.82 -12.20
CA ALA A 224 -6.05 8.23 -10.93
C ALA A 224 -4.83 8.07 -10.03
N GLY A 225 -4.93 8.44 -8.75
CA GLY A 225 -3.85 8.34 -7.77
C GLY A 225 -4.28 7.63 -6.50
N HIS A 226 -3.31 7.34 -5.62
CA HIS A 226 -3.59 6.80 -4.29
C HIS A 226 -4.21 7.87 -3.38
N ALA A 227 -3.70 9.08 -3.45
CA ALA A 227 -4.20 10.27 -2.76
C ALA A 227 -4.70 11.31 -3.79
N PRO A 228 -5.50 12.31 -3.38
CA PRO A 228 -5.88 13.41 -4.26
C PRO A 228 -4.63 14.10 -4.82
N GLY A 229 -4.40 13.97 -6.12
CA GLY A 229 -3.14 14.36 -6.78
C GLY A 229 -3.19 15.64 -7.61
N GLY A 230 -4.19 16.49 -7.40
CA GLY A 230 -4.40 17.73 -8.17
C GLY A 230 -5.84 17.87 -8.68
N PRO A 231 -6.16 19.00 -9.33
CA PRO A 231 -7.56 19.34 -9.70
C PRO A 231 -8.19 18.37 -10.72
N ASP A 232 -7.37 17.63 -11.47
CA ASP A 232 -7.83 16.76 -12.56
C ASP A 232 -7.64 15.25 -12.27
N ALA A 233 -7.17 14.90 -11.07
CA ALA A 233 -6.93 13.52 -10.70
C ALA A 233 -7.91 13.05 -9.62
N VAL A 234 -8.56 11.91 -9.87
CA VAL A 234 -9.42 11.23 -8.92
C VAL A 234 -8.60 10.22 -8.11
N THR A 235 -9.14 9.75 -6.98
CA THR A 235 -8.49 8.59 -6.33
C THR A 235 -8.93 7.29 -7.01
N VAL A 236 -8.04 6.28 -7.03
CA VAL A 236 -8.37 4.95 -7.55
C VAL A 236 -9.64 4.39 -6.89
N ALA A 237 -9.84 4.64 -5.60
CA ALA A 237 -11.01 4.17 -4.89
C ALA A 237 -12.31 4.92 -5.29
N GLU A 238 -12.24 6.21 -5.58
CA GLU A 238 -13.38 6.98 -6.10
C GLU A 238 -13.72 6.55 -7.52
N LEU A 239 -12.70 6.29 -8.35
CA LEU A 239 -12.88 5.75 -9.70
C LEU A 239 -13.55 4.36 -9.66
N LEU A 240 -13.07 3.44 -8.85
CA LEU A 240 -13.63 2.08 -8.73
C LEU A 240 -15.05 2.08 -8.17
N SER A 241 -15.35 2.94 -7.20
CA SER A 241 -16.69 3.07 -6.62
C SER A 241 -17.67 3.84 -7.52
N GLY A 242 -17.18 4.48 -8.59
CA GLY A 242 -17.99 5.33 -9.45
C GLY A 242 -18.40 6.67 -8.81
N ALA A 243 -17.79 7.05 -7.69
CA ALA A 243 -18.07 8.32 -7.02
C ALA A 243 -17.55 9.51 -7.84
N GLU A 244 -16.41 9.34 -8.49
CA GLU A 244 -15.79 10.30 -9.39
C GLU A 244 -15.19 9.58 -10.62
N GLY A 245 -14.96 10.32 -11.72
CA GLY A 245 -14.32 9.81 -12.92
C GLY A 245 -15.23 9.80 -14.16
N PRO A 246 -14.87 9.05 -15.21
CA PRO A 246 -15.53 9.10 -16.51
C PRO A 246 -16.90 8.39 -16.55
N GLY A 247 -17.32 7.75 -15.46
CA GLY A 247 -18.47 6.87 -15.43
C GLY A 247 -18.17 5.48 -16.03
N ARG A 248 -19.24 4.68 -16.17
CA ARG A 248 -19.15 3.33 -16.76
C ARG A 248 -20.06 3.24 -17.97
N ASP A 249 -19.66 2.41 -18.93
CA ASP A 249 -20.46 2.09 -20.12
C ASP A 249 -21.51 0.98 -19.83
N ALA A 250 -22.16 0.49 -20.89
CA ALA A 250 -23.21 -0.54 -20.79
C ALA A 250 -22.66 -1.90 -20.31
N ASP A 251 -21.38 -2.17 -20.53
CA ASP A 251 -20.71 -3.39 -20.14
C ASP A 251 -20.06 -3.27 -18.74
N GLY A 252 -20.25 -2.13 -18.09
CA GLY A 252 -19.71 -1.85 -16.74
C GLY A 252 -18.24 -1.44 -16.72
N GLN A 253 -17.61 -1.23 -17.90
CA GLN A 253 -16.23 -0.78 -18.03
C GLN A 253 -16.15 0.75 -17.95
N PHE A 254 -14.95 1.29 -17.68
CA PHE A 254 -14.76 2.74 -17.63
C PHE A 254 -14.98 3.38 -19.00
N ALA A 255 -15.73 4.47 -19.06
CA ALA A 255 -15.98 5.22 -20.29
C ALA A 255 -14.76 6.10 -20.66
N LEU A 256 -13.60 5.51 -20.92
CA LEU A 256 -12.33 6.18 -21.21
C LEU A 256 -11.54 5.52 -22.35
N ASP A 257 -10.54 6.24 -22.86
CA ASP A 257 -9.60 5.79 -23.90
C ASP A 257 -8.16 5.69 -23.35
N LEU A 258 -7.87 6.41 -22.25
CA LEU A 258 -6.58 6.37 -21.56
C LEU A 258 -6.78 6.50 -20.05
N LEU A 259 -6.27 5.53 -19.31
CA LEU A 259 -6.11 5.57 -17.84
C LEU A 259 -4.65 5.77 -17.48
N VAL A 260 -4.37 6.77 -16.65
CA VAL A 260 -3.03 7.02 -16.10
C VAL A 260 -3.09 6.87 -14.58
N VAL A 261 -2.42 5.86 -14.05
CA VAL A 261 -2.29 5.64 -12.60
C VAL A 261 -1.01 6.28 -12.11
N LEU A 262 -1.12 7.26 -11.21
CA LEU A 262 -0.01 8.13 -10.77
C LEU A 262 0.84 7.56 -9.63
N ASP A 263 0.27 6.73 -8.77
CA ASP A 263 0.92 6.14 -7.59
C ASP A 263 0.90 4.61 -7.69
N ALA A 264 1.32 4.07 -8.83
CA ALA A 264 1.26 2.64 -9.13
C ALA A 264 1.90 1.72 -8.05
N PRO A 265 2.99 2.10 -7.33
CA PRO A 265 3.49 1.31 -6.21
C PRO A 265 2.50 1.06 -5.07
N GLN A 266 1.44 1.87 -4.97
CA GLN A 266 0.40 1.74 -3.95
C GLN A 266 -0.74 0.79 -4.32
N LEU A 267 -0.75 0.27 -5.54
CA LEU A 267 -1.72 -0.73 -5.95
C LEU A 267 -1.40 -2.07 -5.28
N ASP A 268 -2.33 -2.56 -4.47
CA ASP A 268 -2.38 -3.97 -4.09
C ASP A 268 -3.00 -4.82 -5.21
N VAL A 269 -2.88 -6.13 -5.10
CA VAL A 269 -3.29 -7.04 -6.18
C VAL A 269 -4.80 -7.00 -6.46
N GLU A 270 -5.64 -6.91 -5.42
CA GLU A 270 -7.10 -6.88 -5.57
C GLU A 270 -7.57 -5.58 -6.20
N THR A 271 -7.02 -4.45 -5.72
CA THR A 271 -7.31 -3.13 -6.28
C THR A 271 -6.85 -3.03 -7.74
N ALA A 272 -5.67 -3.57 -8.06
CA ALA A 272 -5.14 -3.56 -9.41
C ALA A 272 -5.95 -4.46 -10.36
N ALA A 273 -6.36 -5.65 -9.91
CA ALA A 273 -7.21 -6.55 -10.68
C ALA A 273 -8.54 -5.86 -11.03
N ALA A 274 -9.25 -5.33 -10.04
CA ALA A 274 -10.51 -4.61 -10.24
C ALA A 274 -10.37 -3.39 -11.18
N LEU A 275 -9.22 -2.68 -11.08
CA LEU A 275 -8.93 -1.54 -11.95
C LEU A 275 -8.74 -1.99 -13.41
N VAL A 276 -7.90 -3.00 -13.64
CA VAL A 276 -7.55 -3.50 -14.98
C VAL A 276 -8.74 -4.19 -15.66
N GLU A 277 -9.55 -4.94 -14.93
CA GLU A 277 -10.82 -5.51 -15.40
C GLU A 277 -11.80 -4.44 -15.88
N SER A 278 -11.78 -3.26 -15.25
CA SER A 278 -12.65 -2.14 -15.62
C SER A 278 -12.14 -1.32 -16.80
N VAL A 279 -10.91 -1.54 -17.28
CA VAL A 279 -10.36 -0.85 -18.47
C VAL A 279 -10.86 -1.54 -19.74
N PRO A 280 -11.53 -0.81 -20.67
CA PRO A 280 -12.10 -1.39 -21.89
C PRO A 280 -11.03 -1.83 -22.88
N ASP A 281 -11.40 -2.75 -23.77
CA ASP A 281 -10.57 -3.12 -24.91
C ASP A 281 -10.34 -1.90 -25.83
N GLY A 282 -9.11 -1.77 -26.31
CA GLY A 282 -8.70 -0.63 -27.13
C GLY A 282 -8.36 0.64 -26.34
N ALA A 283 -8.52 0.65 -25.02
CA ALA A 283 -7.98 1.70 -24.17
C ALA A 283 -6.50 1.45 -23.83
N ARG A 284 -5.83 2.51 -23.39
CA ARG A 284 -4.44 2.49 -22.96
C ARG A 284 -4.34 2.63 -21.44
N LEU A 285 -3.41 1.91 -20.83
CA LEU A 285 -3.08 1.99 -19.41
C LEU A 285 -1.62 2.43 -19.22
N VAL A 286 -1.42 3.45 -18.42
CA VAL A 286 -0.08 3.87 -17.96
C VAL A 286 0.00 3.67 -16.45
N LEU A 287 0.95 2.86 -16.02
CA LEU A 287 1.31 2.70 -14.61
C LEU A 287 2.53 3.58 -14.33
N SER A 288 2.32 4.68 -13.61
CA SER A 288 3.35 5.63 -13.26
C SER A 288 3.62 5.63 -11.76
N GLY A 289 4.89 5.70 -11.37
CA GLY A 289 5.25 5.81 -9.97
C GLY A 289 6.74 5.74 -9.71
N ASP A 290 7.09 5.96 -8.45
CA ASP A 290 8.46 5.89 -7.96
C ASP A 290 8.68 4.53 -7.27
N PRO A 291 9.53 3.65 -7.82
CA PRO A 291 9.77 2.33 -7.23
C PRO A 291 10.52 2.37 -5.89
N GLY A 292 11.10 3.52 -5.52
CA GLY A 292 11.81 3.71 -4.25
C GLY A 292 10.90 3.95 -3.05
N VAL A 293 9.63 4.29 -3.27
CA VAL A 293 8.69 4.51 -2.15
C VAL A 293 8.21 3.21 -1.54
N LEU A 294 7.69 3.29 -0.32
CA LEU A 294 6.99 2.18 0.34
C LEU A 294 5.90 1.63 -0.59
N GLY A 295 5.83 0.31 -0.72
CA GLY A 295 4.79 -0.36 -1.48
C GLY A 295 3.42 -0.31 -0.81
N SER A 296 2.41 -0.89 -1.46
CA SER A 296 1.03 -0.94 -0.99
C SER A 296 0.91 -1.49 0.44
N ALA A 297 -0.11 -1.05 1.17
CA ALA A 297 -0.43 -1.62 2.47
C ALA A 297 -1.12 -3.00 2.36
N GLY A 298 -1.71 -3.30 1.21
CA GLY A 298 -2.32 -4.59 0.89
C GLY A 298 -1.34 -5.62 0.31
N ALA A 299 -1.86 -6.79 -0.02
CA ALA A 299 -1.09 -7.88 -0.59
C ALA A 299 -0.65 -7.58 -2.03
N GLY A 300 0.52 -8.11 -2.42
CA GLY A 300 1.11 -7.89 -3.72
C GLY A 300 2.13 -6.74 -3.76
N ARG A 301 2.82 -6.66 -4.87
CA ARG A 301 3.74 -5.59 -5.25
C ARG A 301 3.64 -5.34 -6.75
N VAL A 302 2.42 -5.09 -7.19
CA VAL A 302 2.01 -5.07 -8.60
C VAL A 302 2.97 -4.30 -9.50
N PHE A 303 3.27 -3.04 -9.17
CA PHE A 303 4.15 -2.22 -10.00
C PHE A 303 5.56 -2.80 -10.12
N ALA A 304 6.14 -3.28 -9.02
CA ALA A 304 7.46 -3.91 -9.04
C ALA A 304 7.46 -5.22 -9.85
N ASP A 305 6.38 -6.01 -9.77
CA ASP A 305 6.24 -7.25 -10.53
C ASP A 305 6.10 -7.01 -12.04
N VAL A 306 5.32 -5.99 -12.45
CA VAL A 306 5.21 -5.58 -13.86
C VAL A 306 6.57 -5.08 -14.39
N LEU A 307 7.29 -4.28 -13.60
CA LEU A 307 8.65 -3.84 -13.95
C LEU A 307 9.62 -5.03 -14.08
N ALA A 308 9.52 -6.02 -13.18
CA ALA A 308 10.38 -7.20 -13.22
C ALA A 308 10.07 -8.12 -14.41
N ALA A 309 8.79 -8.26 -14.78
CA ALA A 309 8.36 -9.10 -15.91
C ALA A 309 8.80 -8.57 -17.27
N ARG A 310 8.97 -7.25 -17.44
CA ARG A 310 9.42 -6.60 -18.69
C ARG A 310 8.57 -6.94 -19.91
N THR A 311 7.29 -7.12 -19.73
CA THR A 311 6.33 -7.49 -20.80
C THR A 311 5.72 -6.29 -21.53
N CYS A 312 6.08 -5.06 -21.14
CA CYS A 312 5.64 -3.82 -21.75
C CYS A 312 6.78 -2.79 -21.78
N PRO A 313 6.68 -1.69 -22.57
CA PRO A 313 7.65 -0.60 -22.55
C PRO A 313 7.80 0.01 -21.15
N GLN A 314 9.05 0.21 -20.74
CA GLN A 314 9.41 0.80 -19.46
C GLN A 314 10.16 2.10 -19.69
N LEU A 315 9.53 3.20 -19.32
CA LEU A 315 10.11 4.55 -19.44
C LEU A 315 10.66 4.97 -18.08
N VAL A 316 11.94 5.29 -18.05
CA VAL A 316 12.60 5.84 -16.86
C VAL A 316 12.80 7.33 -17.09
N SER A 317 12.17 8.14 -16.25
CA SER A 317 12.34 9.60 -16.30
C SER A 317 13.79 10.00 -16.03
N ARG A 318 14.26 10.97 -16.81
CA ARG A 318 15.56 11.64 -16.58
C ARG A 318 15.41 13.01 -15.90
N THR A 319 14.20 13.34 -15.46
CA THR A 319 13.93 14.58 -14.76
C THR A 319 14.35 14.43 -13.29
N PRO A 320 15.43 15.12 -12.85
CA PRO A 320 15.90 15.01 -11.48
C PRO A 320 15.01 15.81 -10.52
N ASP A 321 14.88 15.34 -9.30
CA ASP A 321 14.29 16.14 -8.23
C ASP A 321 15.22 17.29 -7.86
N PRO A 322 14.71 18.53 -7.83
CA PRO A 322 15.56 19.71 -7.68
C PRO A 322 15.96 20.00 -6.22
N GLY A 323 17.11 20.66 -6.06
CA GLY A 323 17.56 21.25 -4.82
C GLY A 323 18.05 20.26 -3.76
N PRO A 324 18.39 20.76 -2.56
CA PRO A 324 18.97 19.93 -1.49
C PRO A 324 18.10 18.76 -1.03
N LEU A 325 16.77 18.92 -1.06
CA LEU A 325 15.84 17.84 -0.73
C LEU A 325 15.88 16.73 -1.79
N GLY A 326 15.88 17.11 -3.08
CA GLY A 326 15.98 16.14 -4.18
C GLY A 326 17.31 15.39 -4.15
N GLU A 327 18.42 16.09 -3.89
CA GLU A 327 19.74 15.47 -3.73
C GLU A 327 19.78 14.48 -2.58
N LEU A 328 19.27 14.86 -1.39
CA LEU A 328 19.19 13.98 -0.23
C LEU A 328 18.35 12.73 -0.51
N VAL A 329 17.15 12.91 -1.05
CA VAL A 329 16.22 11.79 -1.31
C VAL A 329 16.79 10.87 -2.39
N SER A 330 17.38 11.41 -3.45
CA SER A 330 18.05 10.61 -4.49
C SER A 330 19.20 9.79 -3.93
N GLY A 331 20.03 10.38 -3.05
CA GLY A 331 21.09 9.67 -2.34
C GLY A 331 20.53 8.51 -1.51
N VAL A 332 19.48 8.74 -0.72
CA VAL A 332 18.81 7.69 0.05
C VAL A 332 18.33 6.55 -0.88
N GLY A 333 17.79 6.87 -2.05
CA GLY A 333 17.32 5.89 -3.03
C GLY A 333 18.39 4.91 -3.48
N ILE A 334 19.62 5.37 -3.65
CA ILE A 334 20.78 4.52 -4.02
C ILE A 334 21.55 3.95 -2.82
N GLY A 335 21.07 4.17 -1.59
CA GLY A 335 21.68 3.64 -0.37
C GLY A 335 22.72 4.54 0.27
N GLU A 336 22.76 5.80 -0.09
CA GLU A 336 23.71 6.80 0.42
C GLU A 336 22.98 7.87 1.23
N LEU A 337 23.36 8.04 2.49
CA LEU A 337 22.91 9.14 3.33
C LEU A 337 24.00 10.22 3.35
N THR A 338 23.99 11.08 2.34
CA THR A 338 24.98 12.15 2.19
C THR A 338 24.55 13.41 2.95
N GLN A 339 25.53 14.16 3.41
CA GLN A 339 25.28 15.51 3.92
C GLN A 339 25.13 16.45 2.72
N VAL A 340 23.98 17.09 2.58
CA VAL A 340 23.69 18.04 1.51
C VAL A 340 23.92 19.48 1.98
N GLU A 341 24.36 20.36 1.08
CA GLU A 341 24.41 21.78 1.35
C GLU A 341 22.99 22.37 1.27
N ALA A 342 22.49 22.83 2.40
CA ALA A 342 21.14 23.38 2.54
C ALA A 342 21.19 24.83 3.08
N PRO A 343 21.62 25.82 2.25
CA PRO A 343 21.81 27.20 2.69
C PRO A 343 20.52 27.89 3.15
N GLY A 344 19.38 27.50 2.60
CA GLY A 344 18.04 27.93 3.02
C GLY A 344 17.46 27.14 4.18
N LYS A 345 18.25 26.25 4.80
CA LYS A 345 17.80 25.29 5.84
C LYS A 345 16.69 24.35 5.34
N GLU A 346 16.79 23.95 4.09
CA GLU A 346 15.86 22.99 3.47
C GLU A 346 15.88 21.66 4.22
N VAL A 347 17.05 21.28 4.77
CA VAL A 347 17.24 20.08 5.60
C VAL A 347 17.86 20.48 6.93
N VAL A 348 17.25 20.08 8.04
CA VAL A 348 17.75 20.34 9.40
C VAL A 348 17.69 19.07 10.23
N ILE A 349 18.80 18.70 10.84
CA ILE A 349 18.88 17.58 11.79
C ILE A 349 18.77 18.14 13.21
N VAL A 350 17.85 17.61 14.00
CA VAL A 350 17.59 17.98 15.39
C VAL A 350 17.90 16.76 16.27
N PRO A 351 19.10 16.67 16.85
CA PRO A 351 19.43 15.54 17.73
C PRO A 351 18.61 15.58 19.01
N VAL A 352 18.19 14.42 19.49
CA VAL A 352 17.44 14.23 20.74
C VAL A 352 17.98 13.01 21.48
N GLN A 353 17.85 13.01 22.81
CA GLN A 353 18.38 11.95 23.67
C GLN A 353 17.32 10.91 24.00
N ASP A 354 16.07 11.32 24.12
CA ASP A 354 14.96 10.43 24.49
C ASP A 354 13.65 10.78 23.77
N ALA A 355 12.65 9.94 23.97
CA ALA A 355 11.35 10.12 23.33
C ALA A 355 10.59 11.34 23.85
N GLY A 356 10.75 11.74 25.11
CA GLY A 356 10.12 12.94 25.67
C GLY A 356 10.68 14.20 25.02
N GLU A 357 12.00 14.28 24.87
CA GLU A 357 12.66 15.36 24.12
C GLU A 357 12.21 15.35 22.65
N ALA A 358 12.08 14.17 22.02
CA ALA A 358 11.60 14.06 20.65
C ALA A 358 10.19 14.67 20.48
N VAL A 359 9.27 14.34 21.38
CA VAL A 359 7.91 14.93 21.38
C VAL A 359 7.97 16.43 21.61
N HIS A 360 8.72 16.90 22.61
CA HIS A 360 8.84 18.33 22.90
C HIS A 360 9.41 19.12 21.70
N ARG A 361 10.50 18.65 21.12
CA ARG A 361 11.12 19.28 19.93
C ARG A 361 10.19 19.28 18.73
N THR A 362 9.44 18.18 18.52
CA THR A 362 8.46 18.10 17.43
C THR A 362 7.37 19.17 17.59
N VAL A 363 6.79 19.30 18.79
CA VAL A 363 5.78 20.33 19.06
C VAL A 363 6.36 21.73 18.84
N GLN A 364 7.58 22.00 19.30
CA GLN A 364 8.27 23.28 19.10
C GLN A 364 8.51 23.57 17.60
N LEU A 365 8.94 22.58 16.82
CA LEU A 365 9.15 22.71 15.38
C LEU A 365 7.85 23.08 14.67
N VAL A 366 6.78 22.33 14.93
CA VAL A 366 5.48 22.52 14.25
C VAL A 366 4.80 23.83 14.65
N ALA A 367 4.78 24.16 15.94
CA ALA A 367 4.03 25.30 16.44
C ALA A 367 4.79 26.65 16.32
N GLU A 368 6.12 26.62 16.31
CA GLU A 368 6.91 27.85 16.48
C GLU A 368 8.06 28.00 15.47
N SER A 369 8.95 26.98 15.37
CA SER A 369 10.22 27.16 14.66
C SER A 369 10.04 27.23 13.16
N VAL A 370 9.27 26.29 12.57
CA VAL A 370 8.98 26.28 11.14
C VAL A 370 8.13 27.49 10.72
N PRO A 371 7.03 27.84 11.43
CA PRO A 371 6.28 29.04 11.11
C PRO A 371 7.12 30.32 11.14
N ARG A 372 7.98 30.47 12.14
CA ARG A 372 8.85 31.66 12.28
C ARG A 372 9.94 31.75 11.22
N ALA A 373 10.58 30.60 10.91
CA ALA A 373 11.74 30.58 10.01
C ALA A 373 11.36 30.65 8.54
N PHE A 374 10.24 30.02 8.15
CA PHE A 374 9.87 29.80 6.74
C PHE A 374 8.53 30.42 6.35
N GLY A 375 7.77 30.98 7.29
CA GLY A 375 6.41 31.48 7.04
C GLY A 375 5.41 30.39 6.71
N ILE A 376 5.74 29.12 6.98
CA ILE A 376 4.85 27.98 6.76
C ILE A 376 3.97 27.82 8.00
N PRO A 377 2.65 27.98 7.91
CA PRO A 377 1.77 27.81 9.07
C PRO A 377 1.80 26.37 9.58
N ALA A 378 1.44 26.15 10.85
CA ALA A 378 1.40 24.81 11.45
C ALA A 378 0.55 23.79 10.64
N ASP A 379 -0.49 24.28 9.95
CA ASP A 379 -1.31 23.46 9.04
C ASP A 379 -0.55 22.98 7.79
N GLY A 380 0.49 23.68 7.38
CA GLY A 380 1.39 23.28 6.28
C GLY A 380 2.53 22.36 6.73
N VAL A 381 2.56 21.96 8.01
CA VAL A 381 3.59 21.07 8.56
C VAL A 381 2.98 19.70 8.83
N GLN A 382 3.58 18.63 8.31
CA GLN A 382 3.22 17.25 8.60
C GLN A 382 4.30 16.59 9.45
N VAL A 383 3.87 15.87 10.48
CA VAL A 383 4.77 15.02 11.28
C VAL A 383 4.66 13.58 10.77
N ILE A 384 5.81 12.92 10.56
CA ILE A 384 5.89 11.52 10.12
C ILE A 384 6.74 10.74 11.11
N THR A 385 6.25 9.57 11.57
CA THR A 385 6.96 8.70 12.52
C THR A 385 6.75 7.23 12.13
N PRO A 386 7.65 6.29 12.53
CA PRO A 386 7.57 4.89 12.10
C PRO A 386 6.31 4.12 12.50
N GLY A 387 5.68 4.45 13.61
CA GLY A 387 4.54 3.65 14.08
C GLY A 387 3.54 4.41 14.94
N HIS A 388 2.47 3.71 15.31
CA HIS A 388 1.41 4.28 16.15
C HIS A 388 1.69 4.21 17.65
N GLY A 389 2.46 3.21 18.07
CA GLY A 389 2.83 2.96 19.47
C GLY A 389 4.15 3.61 19.87
N GLY A 390 4.60 3.32 21.10
CA GLY A 390 5.80 3.89 21.67
C GLY A 390 5.61 5.31 22.22
N ALA A 391 6.64 5.82 22.90
CA ALA A 391 6.58 7.10 23.59
C ALA A 391 6.63 8.32 22.65
N ALA A 392 7.04 8.14 21.38
CA ALA A 392 7.01 9.15 20.33
C ALA A 392 6.36 8.63 19.02
N GLY A 393 5.44 7.67 19.11
CA GLY A 393 4.59 7.25 18.00
C GLY A 393 3.47 8.24 17.72
N THR A 394 2.68 7.99 16.65
CA THR A 394 1.63 8.94 16.23
C THR A 394 0.64 9.26 17.34
N ARG A 395 0.33 8.32 18.26
CA ARG A 395 -0.60 8.56 19.36
C ARG A 395 -0.07 9.62 20.34
N ALA A 396 1.18 9.47 20.79
CA ALA A 396 1.81 10.40 21.71
C ALA A 396 2.03 11.78 21.07
N LEU A 397 2.52 11.80 19.83
CA LEU A 397 2.73 13.03 19.07
C LEU A 397 1.42 13.77 18.80
N ASN A 398 0.35 13.08 18.39
CA ASN A 398 -0.95 13.69 18.16
C ASN A 398 -1.57 14.24 19.43
N ALA A 399 -1.42 13.58 20.57
CA ALA A 399 -1.91 14.09 21.85
C ALA A 399 -1.21 15.41 22.21
N ALA A 400 0.13 15.46 22.13
CA ALA A 400 0.90 16.66 22.41
C ALA A 400 0.63 17.81 21.41
N LEU A 401 0.49 17.49 20.12
CA LEU A 401 0.17 18.46 19.08
C LEU A 401 -1.27 19.01 19.23
N LYS A 402 -2.25 18.14 19.57
CA LYS A 402 -3.61 18.60 19.87
C LYS A 402 -3.63 19.59 21.04
N GLU A 403 -2.97 19.25 22.15
CA GLU A 403 -2.88 20.12 23.32
C GLU A 403 -2.30 21.51 22.97
N ARG A 404 -1.33 21.57 22.04
CA ARG A 404 -0.66 22.82 21.66
C ARG A 404 -1.38 23.60 20.56
N LEU A 405 -1.95 22.91 19.55
CA LEU A 405 -2.47 23.54 18.33
C LEU A 405 -3.99 23.76 18.37
N ASN A 406 -4.74 22.85 18.97
CA ASN A 406 -6.19 22.92 19.10
C ASN A 406 -6.65 22.35 20.44
N PRO A 407 -6.32 23.02 21.56
CA PRO A 407 -6.69 22.53 22.90
C PRO A 407 -8.20 22.49 23.06
N GLY A 408 -8.71 21.39 23.62
CA GLY A 408 -10.13 21.20 23.85
C GLY A 408 -10.42 19.94 24.67
N PRO A 409 -11.64 19.82 25.23
CA PRO A 409 -12.02 18.72 26.13
C PRO A 409 -12.29 17.38 25.41
N GLY A 410 -12.20 17.31 24.07
CA GLY A 410 -12.53 16.11 23.31
C GLY A 410 -14.03 15.81 23.29
N ARG A 411 -14.87 16.81 23.01
CA ARG A 411 -16.35 16.77 23.11
C ARG A 411 -16.99 15.63 22.32
N PHE A 412 -16.35 15.18 21.25
CA PHE A 412 -16.88 14.21 20.29
C PHE A 412 -16.07 12.91 20.33
N GLY A 413 -16.05 12.22 21.46
CA GLY A 413 -15.30 10.97 21.58
C GLY A 413 -13.78 11.15 21.48
N GLY A 414 -13.24 12.25 22.04
CA GLY A 414 -11.82 12.61 21.99
C GLY A 414 -11.48 13.65 20.92
N PHE A 415 -12.44 14.06 20.11
CA PHE A 415 -12.27 15.07 19.05
C PHE A 415 -12.98 16.38 19.40
N ASP A 416 -12.47 17.47 18.86
CA ASP A 416 -13.07 18.81 18.94
C ASP A 416 -13.14 19.43 17.53
N PRO A 417 -14.04 20.42 17.29
CA PRO A 417 -14.07 21.15 16.02
C PRO A 417 -12.70 21.75 15.69
N GLY A 418 -12.30 21.63 14.44
CA GLY A 418 -10.98 22.08 13.96
C GLY A 418 -9.86 21.05 14.12
N ASP A 419 -10.08 19.94 14.81
CA ASP A 419 -9.08 18.88 14.90
C ASP A 419 -8.72 18.36 13.51
N ARG A 420 -7.42 18.26 13.27
CA ARG A 420 -6.87 17.61 12.09
C ARG A 420 -6.92 16.09 12.32
N VAL A 421 -7.56 15.40 11.41
CA VAL A 421 -7.77 13.95 11.52
C VAL A 421 -7.39 13.23 10.23
N VAL A 422 -7.20 11.93 10.35
CA VAL A 422 -7.13 10.98 9.24
C VAL A 422 -8.35 10.08 9.34
N HIS A 423 -9.16 10.06 8.28
CA HIS A 423 -10.26 9.13 8.10
C HIS A 423 -9.75 7.90 7.33
N VAL A 424 -9.97 6.72 7.87
CA VAL A 424 -9.57 5.44 7.32
C VAL A 424 -10.83 4.64 6.96
N PRO A 425 -11.43 4.86 5.77
CA PRO A 425 -12.67 4.18 5.38
C PRO A 425 -12.47 2.68 5.15
N SER A 426 -11.28 2.27 4.71
CA SER A 426 -10.86 0.88 4.52
C SER A 426 -9.37 0.72 4.84
N ALA A 427 -8.90 -0.53 4.98
CA ALA A 427 -7.49 -0.81 5.21
C ALA A 427 -6.62 -0.19 4.10
N GLY A 428 -5.48 0.37 4.48
CA GLY A 428 -4.53 1.00 3.55
C GLY A 428 -4.92 2.39 3.04
N ARG A 429 -6.14 2.86 3.27
CA ARG A 429 -6.62 4.15 2.78
C ARG A 429 -6.72 5.17 3.91
N ALA A 430 -5.81 6.13 3.95
CA ALA A 430 -5.75 7.19 4.95
C ALA A 430 -6.03 8.56 4.29
N LEU A 431 -7.17 9.17 4.61
CA LEU A 431 -7.63 10.41 4.00
C LEU A 431 -7.57 11.55 5.01
N PRO A 432 -6.77 12.59 4.77
CA PRO A 432 -6.75 13.78 5.61
C PRO A 432 -8.11 14.47 5.64
N ALA A 433 -8.54 14.89 6.82
CA ALA A 433 -9.78 15.61 7.01
C ALA A 433 -9.71 16.53 8.25
N ARG A 434 -10.73 17.33 8.45
CA ARG A 434 -10.88 18.20 9.61
C ARG A 434 -12.23 17.98 10.27
N VAL A 435 -12.27 17.94 11.58
CA VAL A 435 -13.52 17.81 12.34
C VAL A 435 -14.30 19.13 12.25
N VAL A 436 -15.57 19.03 11.86
CA VAL A 436 -16.50 20.17 11.80
C VAL A 436 -17.43 20.17 13.01
N SER A 437 -18.14 19.07 13.22
CA SER A 437 -19.14 18.91 14.29
C SER A 437 -19.41 17.42 14.55
N ALA A 438 -20.25 17.14 15.52
CA ALA A 438 -20.85 15.82 15.69
C ALA A 438 -22.32 15.96 16.15
N ASP A 439 -23.13 14.99 15.78
CA ASP A 439 -24.54 14.87 16.18
C ASP A 439 -24.94 13.41 16.42
N ALA A 440 -26.24 13.12 16.33
CA ALA A 440 -26.76 11.76 16.54
C ALA A 440 -26.35 10.79 15.40
N GLU A 441 -26.09 11.29 14.20
CA GLU A 441 -25.68 10.48 13.04
C GLU A 441 -24.20 10.11 13.13
N GLY A 442 -23.35 10.95 13.71
CA GLY A 442 -21.93 10.66 13.85
C GLY A 442 -21.03 11.89 13.87
N LEU A 443 -19.78 11.68 13.46
CA LEU A 443 -18.75 12.71 13.37
C LEU A 443 -18.70 13.30 11.95
N HIS A 444 -18.94 14.61 11.85
CA HIS A 444 -18.91 15.35 10.59
C HIS A 444 -17.48 15.83 10.29
N LEU A 445 -16.96 15.43 9.15
CA LEU A 445 -15.63 15.79 8.67
C LEU A 445 -15.72 16.65 7.42
N ASP A 446 -14.79 17.58 7.27
CA ASP A 446 -14.49 18.28 6.02
C ASP A 446 -13.25 17.66 5.38
N ARG A 447 -13.38 17.18 4.16
CA ARG A 447 -12.28 16.67 3.33
C ARG A 447 -12.18 17.52 2.07
N ALA A 448 -11.31 18.53 2.09
CA ALA A 448 -11.09 19.43 0.96
C ALA A 448 -12.40 20.05 0.39
N GLY A 449 -13.32 20.44 1.28
CA GLY A 449 -14.62 21.01 0.93
C GLY A 449 -15.77 19.99 0.79
N ALA A 450 -15.46 18.69 0.73
CA ALA A 450 -16.47 17.64 0.76
C ALA A 450 -16.82 17.27 2.21
N ARG A 451 -18.11 17.27 2.53
CA ARG A 451 -18.60 16.84 3.84
C ARG A 451 -18.81 15.33 3.89
N ILE A 452 -18.26 14.69 4.92
CA ILE A 452 -18.38 13.26 5.19
C ILE A 452 -18.92 13.09 6.60
N VAL A 453 -19.87 12.17 6.78
CA VAL A 453 -20.34 11.76 8.10
C VAL A 453 -19.81 10.36 8.39
N VAL A 454 -19.08 10.23 9.49
CA VAL A 454 -18.61 8.93 9.98
C VAL A 454 -19.57 8.48 11.08
N PRO A 455 -20.31 7.38 10.90
CA PRO A 455 -21.24 6.85 11.90
C PRO A 455 -20.58 6.68 13.27
N LYS A 456 -21.31 6.98 14.32
CA LYS A 456 -20.79 7.02 15.70
C LYS A 456 -20.04 5.73 16.10
N GLU A 457 -20.58 4.58 15.73
CA GLU A 457 -20.01 3.25 16.01
C GLU A 457 -18.69 2.98 15.25
N LEU A 458 -18.43 3.73 14.18
CA LEU A 458 -17.23 3.59 13.36
C LEU A 458 -16.16 4.64 13.67
N VAL A 459 -16.46 5.67 14.46
CA VAL A 459 -15.52 6.76 14.75
C VAL A 459 -14.23 6.22 15.38
N GLU A 460 -14.34 5.40 16.44
CA GLU A 460 -13.18 4.86 17.14
C GLU A 460 -12.27 4.01 16.25
N SER A 461 -12.84 3.27 15.29
CA SER A 461 -12.09 2.41 14.39
C SER A 461 -11.54 3.15 13.16
N ARG A 462 -12.24 4.19 12.68
CA ARG A 462 -11.98 4.83 11.39
C ARG A 462 -11.42 6.25 11.46
N VAL A 463 -11.42 6.91 12.62
CA VAL A 463 -10.91 8.28 12.74
C VAL A 463 -9.79 8.34 13.77
N ARG A 464 -8.71 9.02 13.42
CA ARG A 464 -7.56 9.30 14.29
C ARG A 464 -7.09 10.73 14.10
N HIS A 465 -6.47 11.33 15.12
CA HIS A 465 -5.79 12.61 14.93
C HIS A 465 -4.70 12.48 13.86
N GLY A 466 -4.51 13.53 13.05
CA GLY A 466 -3.74 13.52 11.81
C GLY A 466 -2.61 14.55 11.73
N TRP A 467 -2.21 15.20 12.82
CA TRP A 467 -1.01 16.03 12.84
C TRP A 467 0.26 15.20 12.69
N ALA A 468 0.27 14.00 13.26
CA ALA A 468 1.30 12.99 13.08
C ALA A 468 0.71 11.75 12.42
N VAL A 469 1.38 11.24 11.39
CA VAL A 469 1.00 10.05 10.60
C VAL A 469 2.18 9.10 10.44
N THR A 470 1.93 7.90 9.95
CA THR A 470 3.01 6.98 9.52
C THR A 470 3.45 7.30 8.08
N ALA A 471 4.63 6.82 7.68
CA ALA A 471 5.09 7.00 6.31
C ALA A 471 4.13 6.37 5.27
N HIS A 472 3.52 5.21 5.57
CA HIS A 472 2.49 4.61 4.70
C HIS A 472 1.25 5.51 4.52
N GLN A 473 0.82 6.19 5.60
CA GLN A 473 -0.29 7.14 5.53
C GLN A 473 0.05 8.44 4.79
N ALA A 474 1.34 8.73 4.65
CA ALA A 474 1.85 9.93 3.98
C ALA A 474 2.12 9.72 2.47
N VAL A 475 2.12 8.47 1.98
CA VAL A 475 2.37 8.20 0.55
C VAL A 475 1.32 8.87 -0.33
N GLY A 476 1.76 9.39 -1.48
CA GLY A 476 0.91 10.09 -2.45
C GLY A 476 0.63 11.56 -2.10
N ALA A 477 0.95 12.02 -0.88
CA ALA A 477 0.80 13.41 -0.47
C ALA A 477 2.15 14.07 -0.18
N ARG A 478 2.20 15.41 -0.28
CA ARG A 478 3.37 16.22 0.08
C ARG A 478 2.94 17.46 0.87
N TRP A 479 3.86 17.99 1.63
CA TRP A 479 3.61 19.17 2.45
C TRP A 479 4.74 20.19 2.33
N PRO A 480 4.44 21.49 2.44
CA PRO A 480 5.45 22.55 2.44
C PRO A 480 6.58 22.28 3.45
N ALA A 481 6.27 21.72 4.62
CA ALA A 481 7.26 21.26 5.58
C ALA A 481 6.91 19.90 6.18
N VAL A 482 7.94 19.09 6.44
CA VAL A 482 7.80 17.79 7.10
C VAL A 482 8.74 17.71 8.30
N VAL A 483 8.25 17.18 9.40
CA VAL A 483 9.03 16.81 10.57
C VAL A 483 9.04 15.29 10.69
N VAL A 484 10.16 14.66 10.36
CA VAL A 484 10.36 13.22 10.53
C VAL A 484 10.89 12.93 11.92
N VAL A 485 10.20 12.12 12.69
CA VAL A 485 10.54 11.80 14.08
C VAL A 485 11.04 10.37 14.17
N LEU A 486 12.30 10.21 14.54
CA LEU A 486 13.01 8.94 14.66
C LEU A 486 13.42 8.73 16.14
N PRO A 487 12.49 8.27 17.02
CA PRO A 487 12.82 7.99 18.41
C PRO A 487 13.71 6.75 18.53
N GLY A 488 14.49 6.65 19.62
CA GLY A 488 15.46 5.58 19.80
C GLY A 488 14.92 4.15 19.72
N ASP A 489 13.65 3.94 20.10
CA ASP A 489 12.93 2.66 20.03
C ASP A 489 12.44 2.31 18.60
N ALA A 490 12.54 3.23 17.65
CA ALA A 490 12.10 3.03 16.27
C ALA A 490 13.17 2.41 15.35
N ALA A 491 14.39 2.20 15.81
CA ALA A 491 15.52 1.76 14.99
C ALA A 491 15.22 0.50 14.14
N GLN A 492 14.48 -0.47 14.69
CA GLN A 492 14.11 -1.71 13.99
C GLN A 492 13.01 -1.55 12.93
N ALA A 493 12.30 -0.43 12.94
CA ALA A 493 11.23 -0.15 11.99
C ALA A 493 11.74 0.58 10.74
N LEU A 494 13.01 1.00 10.73
CA LEU A 494 13.59 1.75 9.62
C LEU A 494 14.09 0.81 8.52
N SER A 495 13.84 1.22 7.28
CA SER A 495 14.37 0.62 6.06
C SER A 495 14.61 1.73 5.04
N ARG A 496 15.35 1.44 3.97
CA ARG A 496 15.66 2.42 2.92
C ARG A 496 14.41 3.04 2.33
N ASP A 497 13.45 2.23 1.92
CA ASP A 497 12.17 2.66 1.35
C ASP A 497 11.34 3.49 2.33
N TRP A 498 11.39 3.18 3.63
CA TRP A 498 10.75 3.98 4.67
C TRP A 498 11.36 5.39 4.75
N VAL A 499 12.70 5.48 4.83
CA VAL A 499 13.42 6.76 4.91
C VAL A 499 13.22 7.56 3.64
N TYR A 500 13.37 6.92 2.47
CA TYR A 500 13.12 7.51 1.17
C TYR A 500 11.72 8.13 1.09
N THR A 501 10.70 7.36 1.45
CA THR A 501 9.32 7.83 1.47
C THR A 501 9.14 9.02 2.41
N ALA A 502 9.55 8.88 3.67
CA ALA A 502 9.31 9.92 4.68
C ALA A 502 10.00 11.24 4.33
N PHE A 503 11.23 11.20 3.83
CA PHE A 503 12.00 12.39 3.45
C PHE A 503 11.45 13.04 2.17
N GLY A 504 11.03 12.22 1.20
CA GLY A 504 10.44 12.68 -0.06
C GLY A 504 9.08 13.38 0.09
N ARG A 505 8.47 13.37 1.28
CA ARG A 505 7.18 14.07 1.49
C ARG A 505 7.33 15.58 1.69
N ALA A 506 8.54 16.08 1.89
CA ALA A 506 8.81 17.51 2.05
C ALA A 506 8.94 18.22 0.68
N GLU A 507 8.28 19.38 0.55
CA GLU A 507 8.39 20.22 -0.65
C GLU A 507 9.49 21.28 -0.50
N ARG A 508 9.58 21.94 0.67
CA ARG A 508 10.46 23.08 0.92
C ARG A 508 11.37 22.90 2.13
N HIS A 509 10.90 22.18 3.17
CA HIS A 509 11.65 22.03 4.41
C HIS A 509 11.44 20.65 5.03
N LEU A 510 12.54 20.02 5.43
CA LEU A 510 12.61 18.78 6.16
C LEU A 510 13.36 18.98 7.48
N SER A 511 12.69 18.74 8.60
CA SER A 511 13.33 18.59 9.91
C SER A 511 13.36 17.12 10.30
N VAL A 512 14.53 16.60 10.65
CA VAL A 512 14.69 15.23 11.16
C VAL A 512 15.02 15.27 12.64
N VAL A 513 14.04 14.90 13.48
CA VAL A 513 14.21 14.73 14.92
C VAL A 513 14.85 13.37 15.14
N HIS A 514 16.14 13.36 15.46
CA HIS A 514 17.00 12.21 15.32
C HIS A 514 17.50 11.69 16.67
N GLY A 515 17.02 10.50 17.08
CA GLY A 515 17.41 9.81 18.30
C GLY A 515 17.82 8.34 18.08
N VAL A 516 18.10 7.95 16.83
CA VAL A 516 18.43 6.55 16.48
C VAL A 516 19.91 6.32 16.11
N ASP A 517 20.79 7.32 16.33
CA ASP A 517 22.23 7.25 16.08
C ASP A 517 22.58 6.57 14.73
N GLN A 518 23.35 5.51 14.75
CA GLN A 518 23.81 4.78 13.56
C GLN A 518 22.70 3.95 12.88
N ALA A 519 21.49 3.84 13.46
CA ALA A 519 20.43 3.06 12.84
C ALA A 519 19.87 3.73 11.57
N LEU A 520 19.89 5.07 11.49
CA LEU A 520 19.46 5.78 10.27
C LEU A 520 20.42 5.54 9.10
N PRO A 521 21.74 5.77 9.19
CA PRO A 521 22.67 5.44 8.12
C PRO A 521 22.61 3.96 7.72
N ARG A 522 22.52 3.04 8.68
CA ARG A 522 22.37 1.61 8.40
C ARG A 522 21.09 1.27 7.66
N ALA A 523 19.96 1.88 8.06
CA ALA A 523 18.69 1.65 7.39
C ALA A 523 18.76 2.03 5.91
N VAL A 524 19.44 3.14 5.60
CA VAL A 524 19.64 3.60 4.23
C VAL A 524 20.60 2.67 3.46
N ALA A 525 21.75 2.34 4.04
CA ALA A 525 22.78 1.55 3.35
C ALA A 525 22.40 0.07 3.22
N ASP A 526 21.95 -0.55 4.30
CA ASP A 526 21.97 -2.01 4.47
C ASP A 526 20.59 -2.65 4.60
N VAL A 527 19.50 -1.88 4.81
CA VAL A 527 18.17 -2.43 5.04
C VAL A 527 17.26 -2.11 3.86
N PRO A 528 17.21 -2.99 2.83
CA PRO A 528 16.31 -2.83 1.70
C PRO A 528 14.85 -3.02 2.12
N ALA A 529 13.92 -2.71 1.21
CA ALA A 529 12.51 -3.05 1.35
C ALA A 529 12.32 -4.54 1.67
N LYS A 530 11.38 -4.84 2.56
CA LYS A 530 11.09 -6.22 2.92
C LYS A 530 10.59 -6.99 1.71
N PRO A 531 11.15 -8.18 1.42
CA PRO A 531 10.73 -8.97 0.28
C PRO A 531 9.27 -9.42 0.44
N ARG A 532 8.55 -9.46 -0.66
CA ARG A 532 7.19 -10.00 -0.76
C ARG A 532 7.19 -11.16 -1.75
N THR A 533 6.58 -12.25 -1.39
CA THR A 533 6.38 -13.40 -2.29
C THR A 533 5.09 -13.20 -3.05
N THR A 534 5.19 -13.17 -4.38
CA THR A 534 4.10 -12.94 -5.33
C THR A 534 4.28 -13.87 -6.52
N ARG A 535 3.22 -14.15 -7.28
CA ARG A 535 3.22 -14.97 -8.49
C ARG A 535 3.17 -14.13 -9.78
N LEU A 536 2.77 -12.86 -9.66
CA LEU A 536 2.43 -12.01 -10.80
C LEU A 536 3.55 -11.90 -11.84
N THR A 537 4.82 -11.77 -11.43
CA THR A 537 5.96 -11.73 -12.36
C THR A 537 6.03 -13.00 -13.22
N GLY A 538 5.88 -14.17 -12.59
CA GLY A 538 5.89 -15.46 -13.28
C GLY A 538 4.72 -15.61 -14.27
N LEU A 539 3.51 -15.24 -13.83
CA LEU A 539 2.32 -15.26 -14.67
C LEU A 539 2.46 -14.38 -15.91
N LEU A 540 2.90 -13.14 -15.75
CA LEU A 540 3.12 -12.21 -16.86
C LEU A 540 4.16 -12.72 -17.86
N THR A 541 5.25 -13.28 -17.34
CA THR A 541 6.32 -13.83 -18.19
C THR A 541 5.84 -15.04 -18.98
N ALA A 542 5.06 -15.93 -18.35
CA ALA A 542 4.49 -17.11 -18.99
C ALA A 542 3.51 -16.72 -20.12
N LEU A 543 2.61 -15.76 -19.86
CA LEU A 543 1.66 -15.27 -20.86
C LEU A 543 2.35 -14.61 -22.06
N ALA A 544 3.39 -13.80 -21.82
CA ALA A 544 4.16 -13.18 -22.90
C ALA A 544 4.90 -14.22 -23.76
N THR A 545 5.39 -15.30 -23.15
CA THR A 545 6.08 -16.38 -23.88
C THR A 545 5.10 -17.20 -24.71
N ALA A 546 3.92 -17.49 -24.17
CA ALA A 546 2.85 -18.21 -24.88
C ALA A 546 2.33 -17.42 -26.08
N GLY A 547 2.17 -16.09 -25.94
CA GLY A 547 1.74 -15.22 -27.05
C GLY A 547 2.80 -14.96 -28.13
N ALA A 548 4.07 -15.27 -27.87
CA ALA A 548 5.17 -15.11 -28.83
C ALA A 548 5.43 -16.38 -29.70
N GLN A 549 4.79 -17.51 -29.38
CA GLN A 549 4.89 -18.71 -30.22
C GLN A 549 3.96 -18.55 -31.44
N PRO A 550 4.45 -18.56 -32.67
CA PRO A 550 3.61 -18.53 -33.86
C PRO A 550 2.81 -19.84 -33.96
N GLU A 551 1.49 -19.74 -34.22
CA GLU A 551 0.60 -20.86 -34.57
C GLU A 551 1.11 -21.63 -35.78
#